data_53faf6abc38260d1edfb77c1e06fbbce
#
_entry.id   53faf6abc38260d1edfb77c1e06fbbce
#
_cell.length_a   1.000
_cell.length_b   1.000
_cell.length_c   1.000
_cell.angle_alpha   90.00
_cell.angle_beta   90.00
_cell.angle_gamma   90.00
#
_symmetry.space_group_name_H-M   'P 1'
#
loop_
_entity.id
_entity.type
_entity.pdbx_description
1 polymer ?
#
loop_
_entity_poly.entity_id
_entity_poly.type
_entity_poly.pdbx_seq_one_letter_code
_entity_poly.pdbx_strand_id
1 'polypeptide(L)'
;MFGCGTLVTLFLFGLALAAIFAMKQERLATRYPGSVPIASHSNYSGLPSRFRWDDTYRTTDNFNDVYNWYSVTFELGAESRANGRCLLLESTQEQLFLQRSITVFLCNAQDGQTIFVSRFTALQ
;
A
#
# COMPACT_ATOMS: atom_id res chain seq x y z
N MET A 1 38.02 4.95 -21.40
CA MET A 1 37.40 3.64 -21.20
C MET A 1 36.80 3.43 -19.81
N PHE A 2 37.31 4.08 -18.80
CA PHE A 2 36.70 3.98 -17.46
C PHE A 2 35.37 4.70 -17.32
N GLY A 3 35.05 5.65 -18.19
CA GLY A 3 33.83 6.46 -18.11
C GLY A 3 32.52 5.71 -18.39
N CYS A 4 32.52 4.75 -19.31
CA CYS A 4 31.30 4.01 -19.67
C CYS A 4 30.85 3.08 -18.55
N GLY A 5 31.77 2.34 -17.92
CA GLY A 5 31.44 1.47 -16.79
C GLY A 5 30.95 2.26 -15.57
N THR A 6 31.59 3.39 -15.28
CA THR A 6 31.18 4.26 -14.19
C THR A 6 29.80 4.86 -14.43
N LEU A 7 29.53 5.32 -15.65
CA LEU A 7 28.22 5.87 -16.01
C LEU A 7 27.11 4.83 -15.90
N VAL A 8 27.34 3.61 -16.37
CA VAL A 8 26.36 2.52 -16.26
C VAL A 8 26.10 2.17 -14.79
N THR A 9 27.16 2.10 -13.97
CA THR A 9 27.04 1.82 -12.55
C THR A 9 26.24 2.91 -11.83
N LEU A 10 26.53 4.18 -12.12
CA LEU A 10 25.79 5.32 -11.54
C LEU A 10 24.32 5.32 -12.00
N PHE A 11 24.07 4.98 -13.25
CA PHE A 11 22.72 4.91 -13.79
C PHE A 11 21.92 3.79 -13.10
N LEU A 12 22.49 2.60 -12.95
CA LEU A 12 21.84 1.48 -12.27
C LEU A 12 21.59 1.79 -10.79
N PHE A 13 22.55 2.44 -10.13
CA PHE A 13 22.40 2.86 -8.74
C PHE A 13 21.28 3.90 -8.61
N GLY A 14 21.21 4.86 -9.54
CA GLY A 14 20.15 5.86 -9.57
C GLY A 14 18.76 5.24 -9.78
N LEU A 15 18.66 4.23 -10.67
CA LEU A 15 17.42 3.50 -10.87
C LEU A 15 16.99 2.73 -9.63
N ALA A 16 17.93 2.09 -8.94
CA ALA A 16 17.64 1.37 -7.70
C ALA A 16 17.13 2.33 -6.62
N LEU A 17 17.77 3.48 -6.44
CA LEU A 17 17.33 4.50 -5.50
C LEU A 17 15.95 5.05 -5.85
N ALA A 18 15.69 5.30 -7.14
CA ALA A 18 14.40 5.76 -7.61
C ALA A 18 13.30 4.74 -7.34
N ALA A 19 13.58 3.45 -7.55
CA ALA A 19 12.64 2.38 -7.27
C ALA A 19 12.31 2.29 -5.78
N ILE A 20 13.32 2.34 -4.92
CA ILE A 20 13.14 2.33 -3.46
C ILE A 20 12.32 3.54 -3.02
N PHE A 21 12.64 4.72 -3.56
CA PHE A 21 11.92 5.95 -3.24
C PHE A 21 10.44 5.85 -3.67
N ALA A 22 10.19 5.34 -4.89
CA ALA A 22 8.84 5.17 -5.40
C ALA A 22 8.04 4.18 -4.53
N MET A 23 8.65 3.08 -4.08
CA MET A 23 8.01 2.12 -3.19
C MET A 23 7.65 2.74 -1.84
N LYS A 24 8.55 3.55 -1.27
CA LYS A 24 8.28 4.26 -0.03
C LYS A 24 7.15 5.27 -0.18
N GLN A 25 7.14 6.03 -1.26
CA GLN A 25 6.09 7.00 -1.55
C GLN A 25 4.73 6.30 -1.69
N GLU A 26 4.70 5.20 -2.40
CA GLU A 26 3.49 4.41 -2.58
C GLU A 26 2.95 3.88 -1.25
N ARG A 27 3.85 3.41 -0.37
CA ARG A 27 3.49 2.92 0.95
C ARG A 27 2.96 4.05 1.84
N LEU A 28 3.60 5.22 1.81
CA LEU A 28 3.13 6.39 2.54
C LEU A 28 1.80 6.92 2.00
N ALA A 29 1.56 6.79 0.70
CA ALA A 29 0.32 7.22 0.06
C ALA A 29 -0.90 6.44 0.56
N THR A 30 -0.72 5.21 1.06
CA THR A 30 -1.81 4.41 1.63
C THR A 30 -2.12 4.77 3.09
N ARG A 31 -1.32 5.64 3.70
CA ARG A 31 -1.53 6.08 5.07
C ARG A 31 -2.58 7.18 5.13
N TYR A 32 -3.60 6.97 5.95
CA TYR A 32 -4.61 7.99 6.19
C TYR A 32 -3.98 9.20 6.88
N PRO A 33 -4.27 10.45 6.44
CA PRO A 33 -3.69 11.64 7.03
C PRO A 33 -3.99 11.75 8.52
N GLY A 34 -2.96 11.99 9.32
CA GLY A 34 -3.09 12.09 10.77
C GLY A 34 -3.14 10.77 11.52
N SER A 35 -3.13 9.64 10.82
CA SER A 35 -3.10 8.34 11.47
C SER A 35 -1.72 8.01 12.03
N VAL A 36 -1.69 7.13 13.04
CA VAL A 36 -0.46 6.69 13.69
C VAL A 36 -0.19 5.24 13.24
N PRO A 37 0.99 4.94 12.69
CA PRO A 37 1.35 3.57 12.35
C PRO A 37 1.60 2.77 13.63
N ILE A 38 0.95 1.59 13.74
CA ILE A 38 1.10 0.72 14.90
C ILE A 38 1.75 -0.61 14.57
N ALA A 39 1.69 -1.06 13.32
CA ALA A 39 2.33 -2.29 12.88
C ALA A 39 2.69 -2.19 11.41
N SER A 40 3.77 -2.85 11.03
CA SER A 40 4.23 -2.89 9.64
C SER A 40 4.88 -4.25 9.38
N HIS A 41 4.50 -4.88 8.28
CA HIS A 41 5.02 -6.17 7.89
C HIS A 41 5.23 -6.22 6.39
N SER A 42 6.35 -6.78 5.97
CA SER A 42 6.68 -6.93 4.56
C SER A 42 7.10 -8.36 4.27
N ASN A 43 6.60 -8.91 3.17
CA ASN A 43 6.96 -10.25 2.72
C ASN A 43 7.55 -10.16 1.32
N TYR A 44 8.86 -10.32 1.24
CA TYR A 44 9.60 -10.27 -0.01
C TYR A 44 10.07 -11.65 -0.48
N SER A 45 9.58 -12.73 0.12
CA SER A 45 10.02 -14.09 -0.21
C SER A 45 9.71 -14.51 -1.64
N GLY A 46 8.76 -13.84 -2.30
CA GLY A 46 8.40 -14.10 -3.69
C GLY A 46 9.10 -13.24 -4.73
N LEU A 47 10.04 -12.38 -4.33
CA LEU A 47 10.77 -11.53 -5.27
C LEU A 47 11.63 -12.35 -6.23
N PRO A 48 11.75 -11.89 -7.49
CA PRO A 48 11.19 -10.66 -8.08
C PRO A 48 9.76 -10.79 -8.59
N SER A 49 9.15 -11.97 -8.54
CA SER A 49 7.86 -12.24 -9.17
C SER A 49 6.69 -11.61 -8.45
N ARG A 50 6.75 -11.57 -7.14
CA ARG A 50 5.66 -11.06 -6.30
C ARG A 50 6.19 -10.59 -4.95
N PHE A 51 5.50 -9.62 -4.37
CA PHE A 51 5.76 -9.18 -3.00
C PHE A 51 4.47 -8.63 -2.39
N ARG A 52 4.42 -8.65 -1.09
CA ARG A 52 3.29 -8.15 -0.30
C ARG A 52 3.79 -7.37 0.90
N TRP A 53 3.08 -6.30 1.25
CA TRP A 53 3.29 -5.60 2.50
C TRP A 53 1.96 -5.28 3.15
N ASP A 54 1.97 -5.27 4.49
CA ASP A 54 0.82 -5.02 5.33
C ASP A 54 1.19 -3.93 6.34
N ASP A 55 0.36 -2.92 6.44
CA ASP A 55 0.53 -1.85 7.42
C ASP A 55 -0.76 -1.69 8.21
N THR A 56 -0.62 -1.40 9.50
CA THR A 56 -1.75 -1.12 10.37
C THR A 56 -1.61 0.28 10.93
N TYR A 57 -2.67 1.07 10.79
CA TYR A 57 -2.72 2.45 11.26
C TYR A 57 -3.89 2.63 12.21
N ARG A 58 -3.80 3.66 13.04
CA ARG A 58 -4.86 4.04 13.96
C ARG A 58 -5.14 5.52 13.86
N THR A 59 -6.41 5.88 13.82
CA THR A 59 -6.85 7.27 13.77
C THR A 59 -8.02 7.49 14.73
N THR A 60 -8.15 8.72 15.22
CA THR A 60 -9.29 9.14 16.04
C THR A 60 -10.46 9.63 15.20
N ASP A 61 -10.30 9.75 13.88
CA ASP A 61 -11.36 10.19 12.99
C ASP A 61 -12.51 9.19 12.94
N ASN A 62 -13.68 9.67 12.51
CA ASN A 62 -14.85 8.82 12.42
C ASN A 62 -14.78 7.91 11.18
N PHE A 63 -15.62 6.88 11.17
CA PHE A 63 -15.66 5.88 10.10
C PHE A 63 -15.91 6.50 8.73
N ASN A 64 -16.86 7.44 8.65
CA ASN A 64 -17.25 8.02 7.36
C ASN A 64 -16.10 8.80 6.70
N ASP A 65 -15.33 9.55 7.48
CA ASP A 65 -14.19 10.31 6.96
C ASP A 65 -13.11 9.38 6.43
N VAL A 66 -12.78 8.34 7.17
CA VAL A 66 -11.78 7.35 6.77
C VAL A 66 -12.25 6.59 5.53
N TYR A 67 -13.49 6.13 5.53
CA TYR A 67 -14.10 5.43 4.41
C TYR A 67 -14.06 6.28 3.13
N ASN A 68 -14.51 7.53 3.22
CA ASN A 68 -14.52 8.42 2.08
C ASN A 68 -13.13 8.68 1.52
N TRP A 69 -12.15 8.87 2.40
CA TRP A 69 -10.78 9.11 1.97
C TRP A 69 -10.22 7.93 1.16
N TYR A 70 -10.39 6.70 1.68
CA TYR A 70 -9.90 5.52 0.97
C TYR A 70 -10.67 5.25 -0.31
N SER A 71 -12.00 5.44 -0.30
CA SER A 71 -12.83 5.22 -1.48
C SER A 71 -12.47 6.17 -2.61
N VAL A 72 -12.26 7.45 -2.31
CA VAL A 72 -11.93 8.46 -3.31
C VAL A 72 -10.48 8.34 -3.76
N THR A 73 -9.53 8.19 -2.83
CA THR A 73 -8.10 8.18 -3.14
C THR A 73 -7.69 6.97 -3.97
N PHE A 74 -8.24 5.81 -3.69
CA PHE A 74 -7.87 4.55 -4.34
C PHE A 74 -8.96 3.99 -5.25
N GLU A 75 -10.07 4.71 -5.41
CA GLU A 75 -11.24 4.25 -6.20
C GLU A 75 -11.72 2.86 -5.75
N LEU A 76 -11.73 2.62 -4.45
CA LEU A 76 -12.11 1.35 -3.89
C LEU A 76 -13.63 1.21 -3.87
N GLY A 77 -14.13 0.15 -4.49
CA GLY A 77 -15.53 -0.22 -4.35
C GLY A 77 -15.81 -0.75 -2.95
N ALA A 78 -16.90 -0.31 -2.36
CA ALA A 78 -17.36 -0.90 -1.12
C ALA A 78 -17.91 -2.28 -1.42
N GLU A 79 -17.15 -3.32 -1.10
CA GLU A 79 -17.74 -4.62 -0.96
C GLU A 79 -18.43 -4.67 0.40
N SER A 80 -19.73 -4.95 0.36
CA SER A 80 -20.62 -4.94 1.51
C SER A 80 -20.40 -6.13 2.45
N ARG A 81 -19.15 -6.47 2.72
CA ARG A 81 -18.83 -7.50 3.71
C ARG A 81 -18.42 -6.85 5.01
N ALA A 82 -19.40 -6.25 5.66
CA ALA A 82 -19.22 -5.90 7.05
C ALA A 82 -19.25 -7.19 7.87
N ASN A 83 -18.09 -7.63 8.30
CA ASN A 83 -18.02 -8.70 9.28
C ASN A 83 -17.94 -8.05 10.66
N GLY A 84 -19.11 -7.82 11.27
CA GLY A 84 -19.18 -7.14 12.55
C GLY A 84 -18.81 -5.66 12.46
N ARG A 85 -17.66 -5.30 13.02
CA ARG A 85 -17.20 -3.91 13.12
C ARG A 85 -16.23 -3.48 12.02
N CYS A 86 -15.95 -4.37 11.07
CA CYS A 86 -14.98 -4.12 10.03
C CYS A 86 -15.65 -4.09 8.66
N LEU A 87 -15.21 -3.17 7.82
CA LEU A 87 -15.62 -3.07 6.43
C LEU A 87 -14.42 -3.37 5.53
N LEU A 88 -14.62 -4.21 4.53
CA LEU A 88 -13.59 -4.57 3.56
C LEU A 88 -13.72 -3.70 2.31
N LEU A 89 -12.63 -3.05 1.93
CA LEU A 89 -12.49 -2.34 0.66
C LEU A 89 -11.39 -3.02 -0.14
N GLU A 90 -11.67 -3.35 -1.39
CA GLU A 90 -10.72 -4.08 -2.22
C GLU A 90 -10.73 -3.55 -3.65
N SER A 91 -9.55 -3.46 -4.27
CA SER A 91 -9.39 -3.12 -5.67
C SER A 91 -8.20 -3.89 -6.26
N THR A 92 -8.39 -4.43 -7.46
CA THR A 92 -7.35 -5.11 -8.20
C THR A 92 -7.18 -4.41 -9.55
N GLN A 93 -5.94 -4.06 -9.89
CA GLN A 93 -5.60 -3.44 -11.17
C GLN A 93 -4.59 -4.29 -11.90
N GLU A 94 -4.83 -4.52 -13.19
CA GLU A 94 -3.91 -5.21 -14.08
C GLU A 94 -3.33 -4.18 -15.04
N GLN A 95 -1.99 -4.05 -15.01
CA GLN A 95 -1.26 -3.13 -15.89
C GLN A 95 -0.15 -3.92 -16.59
N LEU A 96 -0.27 -4.06 -17.91
CA LEU A 96 0.74 -4.72 -18.77
C LEU A 96 1.24 -6.05 -18.20
N PHE A 97 2.28 -6.01 -17.38
CA PHE A 97 2.90 -7.20 -16.78
C PHE A 97 2.69 -7.29 -15.26
N LEU A 98 1.96 -6.33 -14.68
CA LEU A 98 1.81 -6.24 -13.24
C LEU A 98 0.35 -6.40 -12.85
N GLN A 99 0.12 -7.24 -11.87
CA GLN A 99 -1.15 -7.30 -11.16
C GLN A 99 -0.94 -6.69 -9.78
N ARG A 100 -1.74 -5.67 -9.45
CA ARG A 100 -1.65 -4.95 -8.19
C ARG A 100 -2.98 -5.00 -7.49
N SER A 101 -2.96 -5.43 -6.24
CA SER A 101 -4.16 -5.47 -5.40
C SER A 101 -3.94 -4.64 -4.15
N ILE A 102 -4.96 -3.90 -3.75
CA ILE A 102 -4.99 -3.22 -2.48
C ILE A 102 -6.23 -3.66 -1.71
N THR A 103 -6.04 -4.02 -0.45
CA THR A 103 -7.10 -4.41 0.45
C THR A 103 -7.03 -3.55 1.69
N VAL A 104 -8.14 -2.92 2.05
CA VAL A 104 -8.23 -2.07 3.24
C VAL A 104 -9.35 -2.58 4.12
N PHE A 105 -9.02 -2.92 5.38
CA PHE A 105 -10.01 -3.22 6.42
C PHE A 105 -10.14 -2.02 7.33
N LEU A 106 -11.35 -1.49 7.45
CA LEU A 106 -11.68 -0.42 8.37
C LEU A 106 -12.47 -1.01 9.54
N CYS A 107 -11.85 -1.01 10.70
CA CYS A 107 -12.47 -1.58 11.90
C CYS A 107 -12.73 -0.48 12.93
N ASN A 108 -13.97 -0.42 13.44
CA ASN A 108 -14.31 0.50 14.52
C ASN A 108 -13.60 0.08 15.82
N ALA A 109 -12.93 1.05 16.45
CA ALA A 109 -12.34 0.91 17.77
C ALA A 109 -13.05 1.85 18.74
N GLN A 110 -12.81 1.71 20.04
CA GLN A 110 -13.48 2.54 21.06
C GLN A 110 -13.21 4.04 20.87
N ASP A 111 -11.99 4.39 20.43
CA ASP A 111 -11.54 5.78 20.32
C ASP A 111 -11.24 6.18 18.88
N GLY A 112 -11.85 5.55 17.89
CA GLY A 112 -11.60 5.86 16.50
C GLY A 112 -11.67 4.64 15.60
N GLN A 113 -10.75 4.58 14.64
CA GLN A 113 -10.70 3.51 13.65
C GLN A 113 -9.35 2.84 13.62
N THR A 114 -9.33 1.52 13.44
CA THR A 114 -8.12 0.77 13.11
C THR A 114 -8.18 0.44 11.62
N ILE A 115 -7.10 0.75 10.91
CA ILE A 115 -7.00 0.61 9.45
C ILE A 115 -5.94 -0.42 9.13
N PHE A 116 -6.34 -1.52 8.49
CA PHE A 116 -5.42 -2.54 8.00
C PHE A 116 -5.30 -2.39 6.49
N VAL A 117 -4.11 -2.06 6.01
CA VAL A 117 -3.83 -1.92 4.59
C VAL A 117 -2.91 -3.04 4.15
N SER A 118 -3.35 -3.79 3.15
CA SER A 118 -2.54 -4.85 2.55
C SER A 118 -2.39 -4.56 1.07
N ARG A 119 -1.17 -4.60 0.56
CA ARG A 119 -0.89 -4.40 -0.86
C ARG A 119 -0.08 -5.56 -1.40
N PHE A 120 -0.57 -6.12 -2.49
CA PHE A 120 0.04 -7.25 -3.17
C PHE A 120 0.37 -6.84 -4.59
N THR A 121 1.59 -7.12 -5.02
CA THR A 121 2.04 -6.88 -6.40
C THR A 121 2.64 -8.17 -6.95
N ALA A 122 2.20 -8.56 -8.13
CA ALA A 122 2.68 -9.76 -8.81
C ALA A 122 2.99 -9.45 -10.26
N LEU A 123 4.03 -10.08 -10.78
CA LEU A 123 4.34 -10.11 -12.21
C LEU A 123 3.50 -11.19 -12.87
N GLN A 124 2.88 -10.85 -13.97
CA GLN A 124 2.14 -11.80 -14.80
C GLN A 124 3.03 -12.42 -15.87
#